data_0ebb1568493cf5683de45e742f1e77d8
#
_entry.id   0ebb1568493cf5683de45e742f1e77d8
#
_cell.length_a   1.000
_cell.length_b   1.000
_cell.length_c   1.000
_cell.angle_alpha   90.00
_cell.angle_beta   90.00
_cell.angle_gamma   90.00
#
_symmetry.space_group_name_H-M   'P 1'
#
loop_
_entity.id
_entity.type
_entity.pdbx_description
1 polymer ?
#
loop_
_entity_poly.entity_id
_entity_poly.type
_entity_poly.pdbx_seq_one_letter_code
_entity_poly.pdbx_strand_id
1 'polypeptide(L)'
;DRETIIRGAKIELARREFFYYCNSKAPDFYKEDRQYLIELCNAFQDFIQSDDEVMIVNEPPRHGKSRTAGLLVEWVLGNDQTQKIMTGSYNETLSTMFSKNVRNDIQEEKADENRIVFSDIFPGVSIKHGDGAMNLWSLEGGFNNYLATSPTGTATGFGATLLIIDDLIKNAEEANNELTKEKRWLWFTDTMLSRLEEGGKIIIIMTRWASDD
;
A
#
# COMPACT_ATOMS: atom_id res chain seq x y z
N ASP A 1 -9.00 -19.44 28.18
CA ASP A 1 -7.63 -19.17 28.61
C ASP A 1 -7.29 -17.71 28.35
N ARG A 2 -6.54 -17.08 29.28
CA ARG A 2 -6.20 -15.65 29.22
C ARG A 2 -5.40 -15.27 27.96
N GLU A 3 -4.48 -16.13 27.53
CA GLU A 3 -3.68 -15.92 26.32
C GLU A 3 -4.54 -15.91 25.06
N THR A 4 -5.50 -16.81 24.97
CA THR A 4 -6.47 -16.87 23.88
C THR A 4 -7.31 -15.59 23.79
N ILE A 5 -7.75 -15.06 24.95
CA ILE A 5 -8.51 -13.80 25.00
C ILE A 5 -7.66 -12.63 24.56
N ILE A 6 -6.42 -12.53 25.04
CA ILE A 6 -5.48 -11.47 24.66
C ILE A 6 -5.18 -11.53 23.16
N ARG A 7 -4.94 -12.74 22.61
CA ARG A 7 -4.71 -12.93 21.19
C ARG A 7 -5.93 -12.50 20.36
N GLY A 8 -7.13 -12.92 20.75
CA GLY A 8 -8.37 -12.52 20.08
C GLY A 8 -8.58 -11.01 20.09
N ALA A 9 -8.31 -10.35 21.21
CA ALA A 9 -8.39 -8.89 21.32
C ALA A 9 -7.38 -8.18 20.40
N LYS A 10 -6.14 -8.68 20.32
CA LYS A 10 -5.12 -8.13 19.40
C LYS A 10 -5.53 -8.27 17.92
N ILE A 11 -6.08 -9.42 17.54
CA ILE A 11 -6.57 -9.67 16.19
C ILE A 11 -7.71 -8.71 15.82
N GLU A 12 -8.68 -8.55 16.71
CA GLU A 12 -9.81 -7.65 16.49
C GLU A 12 -9.37 -6.18 16.44
N LEU A 13 -8.42 -5.78 17.30
CA LEU A 13 -7.86 -4.45 17.27
C LEU A 13 -7.09 -4.19 15.96
N ALA A 14 -6.28 -5.14 15.49
CA ALA A 14 -5.56 -5.05 14.22
C ALA A 14 -6.51 -4.96 13.01
N ARG A 15 -7.68 -5.59 13.07
CA ARG A 15 -8.70 -5.47 12.03
C ARG A 15 -9.30 -4.08 11.94
N ARG A 16 -9.53 -3.43 13.07
CA ARG A 16 -10.20 -2.12 13.17
C ARG A 16 -9.26 -0.94 13.05
N GLU A 17 -8.04 -1.07 13.61
CA GLU A 17 -7.09 0.02 13.76
C GLU A 17 -5.81 -0.28 12.98
N PHE A 18 -5.52 0.54 11.99
CA PHE A 18 -4.41 0.30 11.07
C PHE A 18 -3.04 0.28 11.77
N PHE A 19 -2.80 1.14 12.75
CA PHE A 19 -1.54 1.09 13.53
C PHE A 19 -1.33 -0.28 14.18
N TYR A 20 -2.36 -0.87 14.78
CA TYR A 20 -2.25 -2.17 15.42
C TYR A 20 -2.13 -3.32 14.41
N TYR A 21 -2.67 -3.15 13.20
CA TYR A 21 -2.34 -4.05 12.08
C TYR A 21 -0.84 -4.02 11.79
N CYS A 22 -0.25 -2.83 11.61
CA CYS A 22 1.17 -2.65 11.38
C CYS A 22 2.02 -3.19 12.55
N ASN A 23 1.63 -2.93 13.79
CA ASN A 23 2.29 -3.47 14.98
C ASN A 23 2.26 -5.00 15.02
N SER A 24 1.14 -5.64 14.65
CA SER A 24 1.02 -7.10 14.59
C SER A 24 1.94 -7.71 13.53
N LYS A 25 2.15 -7.03 12.41
CA LYS A 25 3.03 -7.49 11.32
C LYS A 25 4.50 -7.26 11.61
N ALA A 26 4.85 -6.16 12.27
CA ALA A 26 6.23 -5.77 12.54
C ALA A 26 6.36 -5.04 13.90
N PRO A 27 6.24 -5.77 15.03
CA PRO A 27 6.21 -5.19 16.37
C PRO A 27 7.50 -4.46 16.76
N ASP A 28 8.63 -4.87 16.21
CA ASP A 28 9.92 -4.21 16.46
C ASP A 28 10.07 -2.87 15.75
N PHE A 29 9.30 -2.64 14.70
CA PHE A 29 9.31 -1.39 13.95
C PHE A 29 8.17 -0.46 14.37
N TYR A 30 6.92 -0.93 14.41
CA TYR A 30 5.74 -0.14 14.81
C TYR A 30 5.53 -0.21 16.32
N LYS A 31 6.41 0.46 17.08
CA LYS A 31 6.34 0.55 18.54
C LYS A 31 5.47 1.71 18.97
N GLU A 32 4.83 1.59 20.12
CA GLU A 32 3.98 2.63 20.72
C GLU A 32 4.77 3.88 21.16
N ASP A 33 6.09 3.79 21.29
CA ASP A 33 6.97 4.93 21.59
C ASP A 33 7.42 5.70 20.34
N ARG A 34 7.10 5.19 19.14
CA ARG A 34 7.38 5.86 17.85
C ARG A 34 6.19 6.67 17.37
N GLN A 35 6.00 7.84 17.97
CA GLN A 35 4.84 8.69 17.74
C GLN A 35 4.62 9.01 16.24
N TYR A 36 5.69 9.27 15.47
CA TYR A 36 5.57 9.58 14.04
C TYR A 36 4.94 8.41 13.21
N LEU A 37 5.16 7.15 13.60
CA LEU A 37 4.53 6.00 12.93
C LEU A 37 3.06 5.86 13.31
N ILE A 38 2.71 6.19 14.56
CA ILE A 38 1.32 6.23 15.00
C ILE A 38 0.56 7.30 14.21
N GLU A 39 1.13 8.49 14.10
CA GLU A 39 0.55 9.62 13.35
C GLU A 39 0.39 9.27 11.86
N LEU A 40 1.41 8.66 11.24
CA LEU A 40 1.35 8.23 9.84
C LEU A 40 0.24 7.17 9.62
N CYS A 41 0.17 6.15 10.48
CA CYS A 41 -0.86 5.11 10.37
C CYS A 41 -2.26 5.69 10.57
N ASN A 42 -2.44 6.57 11.56
CA ASN A 42 -3.73 7.21 11.79
C ASN A 42 -4.13 8.11 10.63
N ALA A 43 -3.18 8.88 10.08
CA ALA A 43 -3.45 9.72 8.90
C ALA A 43 -3.88 8.89 7.69
N PHE A 44 -3.26 7.74 7.44
CA PHE A 44 -3.70 6.83 6.38
C PHE A 44 -5.10 6.27 6.65
N GLN A 45 -5.38 5.83 7.87
CA GLN A 45 -6.69 5.30 8.23
C GLN A 45 -7.79 6.36 8.08
N ASP A 46 -7.56 7.55 8.64
CA ASP A 46 -8.50 8.67 8.56
C ASP A 46 -8.76 9.05 7.10
N PHE A 47 -7.72 9.09 6.26
CA PHE A 47 -7.88 9.36 4.84
C PHE A 47 -8.73 8.30 4.12
N ILE A 48 -8.47 7.01 4.35
CA ILE A 48 -9.27 5.92 3.74
C ILE A 48 -10.74 6.02 4.16
N GLN A 49 -11.02 6.46 5.38
CA GLN A 49 -12.37 6.56 5.95
C GLN A 49 -13.06 7.92 5.71
N SER A 50 -12.31 8.93 5.22
CA SER A 50 -12.83 10.26 4.93
C SER A 50 -13.42 10.37 3.52
N ASP A 51 -13.99 11.54 3.20
CA ASP A 51 -14.39 11.90 1.85
C ASP A 51 -13.28 12.60 1.05
N ASP A 52 -12.08 12.75 1.64
CA ASP A 52 -10.92 13.33 0.96
C ASP A 52 -10.47 12.44 -0.22
N GLU A 53 -10.13 13.07 -1.33
CA GLU A 53 -9.76 12.36 -2.56
C GLU A 53 -8.25 12.18 -2.71
N VAL A 54 -7.45 13.09 -2.14
CA VAL A 54 -5.98 13.11 -2.33
C VAL A 54 -5.26 13.29 -1.00
N MET A 55 -4.29 12.44 -0.75
CA MET A 55 -3.35 12.54 0.37
C MET A 55 -1.91 12.60 -0.15
N ILE A 56 -1.14 13.57 0.34
CA ILE A 56 0.28 13.71 0.04
C ILE A 56 1.10 13.46 1.30
N VAL A 57 2.04 12.54 1.21
CA VAL A 57 2.94 12.16 2.32
C VAL A 57 4.38 12.50 1.94
N ASN A 58 4.96 13.47 2.65
CA ASN A 58 6.36 13.83 2.52
C ASN A 58 7.10 13.47 3.80
N GLU A 59 7.95 12.47 3.75
CA GLU A 59 8.80 12.06 4.87
C GLU A 59 10.22 11.78 4.40
N PRO A 60 11.21 11.93 5.26
CA PRO A 60 12.58 11.58 4.94
C PRO A 60 12.72 10.10 4.54
N PRO A 61 13.78 9.74 3.80
CA PRO A 61 14.08 8.36 3.49
C PRO A 61 14.21 7.50 4.76
N ARG A 62 13.87 6.22 4.67
CA ARG A 62 14.00 5.21 5.75
C ARG A 62 13.11 5.45 6.99
N HIS A 63 12.08 6.28 6.88
CA HIS A 63 11.06 6.46 7.93
C HIS A 63 9.86 5.51 7.80
N GLY A 64 9.92 4.54 6.90
CA GLY A 64 8.92 3.49 6.78
C GLY A 64 7.69 3.83 5.95
N LYS A 65 7.68 4.95 5.20
CA LYS A 65 6.52 5.39 4.40
C LYS A 65 6.07 4.34 3.37
N SER A 66 6.99 3.81 2.56
CA SER A 66 6.66 2.79 1.56
C SER A 66 6.23 1.46 2.20
N ARG A 67 6.88 1.06 3.31
CA ARG A 67 6.46 -0.12 4.07
C ARG A 67 5.06 0.04 4.63
N THR A 68 4.77 1.19 5.22
CA THR A 68 3.45 1.49 5.78
C THR A 68 2.39 1.53 4.69
N ALA A 69 2.71 2.07 3.50
CA ALA A 69 1.80 2.01 2.35
C ALA A 69 1.52 0.57 1.87
N GLY A 70 2.51 -0.31 1.89
CA GLY A 70 2.31 -1.74 1.58
C GLY A 70 1.37 -2.42 2.57
N LEU A 71 1.56 -2.18 3.86
CA LEU A 71 0.67 -2.68 4.91
C LEU A 71 -0.74 -2.08 4.81
N LEU A 72 -0.87 -0.82 4.34
CA LEU A 72 -2.16 -0.21 4.08
C LEU A 72 -2.93 -0.95 2.97
N VAL A 73 -2.25 -1.33 1.89
CA VAL A 73 -2.86 -2.14 0.81
C VAL A 73 -3.43 -3.44 1.37
N GLU A 74 -2.65 -4.15 2.18
CA GLU A 74 -3.11 -5.39 2.82
C GLU A 74 -4.34 -5.15 3.70
N TRP A 75 -4.30 -4.13 4.55
CA TRP A 75 -5.38 -3.79 5.47
C TRP A 75 -6.66 -3.36 4.74
N VAL A 76 -6.54 -2.57 3.68
CA VAL A 76 -7.66 -2.15 2.83
C VAL A 76 -8.30 -3.36 2.14
N LEU A 77 -7.50 -4.22 1.52
CA LEU A 77 -7.99 -5.44 0.84
C LEU A 77 -8.56 -6.47 1.82
N GLY A 78 -8.01 -6.55 3.03
CA GLY A 78 -8.54 -7.39 4.09
C GLY A 78 -9.93 -6.96 4.56
N ASN A 79 -10.17 -5.65 4.66
CA ASN A 79 -11.46 -5.09 5.07
C ASN A 79 -12.49 -5.03 3.93
N ASP A 80 -12.04 -4.83 2.69
CA ASP A 80 -12.93 -4.72 1.51
C ASP A 80 -12.27 -5.35 0.27
N GLN A 81 -12.69 -6.56 -0.09
CA GLN A 81 -12.18 -7.32 -1.22
C GLN A 81 -12.67 -6.81 -2.58
N THR A 82 -13.55 -5.81 -2.61
CA THR A 82 -14.01 -5.17 -3.86
C THR A 82 -13.05 -4.10 -4.35
N GLN A 83 -12.12 -3.67 -3.50
CA GLN A 83 -11.13 -2.65 -3.84
C GLN A 83 -10.21 -3.11 -4.97
N LYS A 84 -9.87 -2.15 -5.84
CA LYS A 84 -8.89 -2.30 -6.91
C LYS A 84 -7.78 -1.29 -6.70
N ILE A 85 -6.60 -1.77 -6.38
CA ILE A 85 -5.46 -0.93 -6.00
C ILE A 85 -4.43 -0.93 -7.11
N MET A 86 -4.00 0.25 -7.52
CA MET A 86 -2.91 0.43 -8.46
C MET A 86 -1.77 1.17 -7.75
N THR A 87 -0.56 0.64 -7.84
CA THR A 87 0.64 1.29 -7.33
C THR A 87 1.58 1.64 -8.47
N GLY A 88 2.18 2.84 -8.40
CA GLY A 88 3.16 3.33 -9.36
C GLY A 88 4.44 3.76 -8.66
N SER A 89 5.59 3.43 -9.26
CA SER A 89 6.93 3.85 -8.82
C SER A 89 7.75 4.29 -10.04
N TYR A 90 8.92 4.91 -9.81
CA TYR A 90 9.75 5.42 -10.92
C TYR A 90 10.28 4.33 -11.85
N ASN A 91 10.35 3.08 -11.41
CA ASN A 91 10.71 1.95 -12.28
C ASN A 91 9.96 0.65 -11.94
N GLU A 92 9.98 -0.29 -12.87
CA GLU A 92 9.28 -1.56 -12.77
C GLU A 92 9.81 -2.46 -11.64
N THR A 93 11.11 -2.43 -11.37
CA THR A 93 11.70 -3.27 -10.32
C THR A 93 11.14 -2.91 -8.94
N LEU A 94 11.04 -1.62 -8.60
CA LEU A 94 10.48 -1.17 -7.34
C LEU A 94 8.98 -1.46 -7.24
N SER A 95 8.22 -1.20 -8.30
CA SER A 95 6.79 -1.48 -8.29
C SER A 95 6.52 -2.98 -8.15
N THR A 96 7.30 -3.82 -8.82
CA THR A 96 7.21 -5.28 -8.69
C THR A 96 7.60 -5.77 -7.30
N MET A 97 8.65 -5.21 -6.69
CA MET A 97 9.04 -5.53 -5.31
C MET A 97 7.93 -5.18 -4.31
N PHE A 98 7.32 -4.01 -4.46
CA PHE A 98 6.21 -3.58 -3.62
C PHE A 98 5.05 -4.57 -3.72
N SER A 99 4.62 -4.90 -4.93
CA SER A 99 3.56 -5.88 -5.19
C SER A 99 3.86 -7.26 -4.59
N LYS A 100 5.09 -7.74 -4.82
CA LYS A 100 5.54 -9.05 -4.32
C LYS A 100 5.50 -9.10 -2.79
N ASN A 101 5.91 -8.04 -2.10
CA ASN A 101 5.87 -7.98 -0.64
C ASN A 101 4.44 -8.06 -0.12
N VAL A 102 3.54 -7.23 -0.66
CA VAL A 102 2.11 -7.24 -0.29
C VAL A 102 1.48 -8.62 -0.52
N ARG A 103 1.69 -9.20 -1.69
CA ARG A 103 1.17 -10.54 -2.03
C ARG A 103 1.70 -11.62 -1.09
N ASN A 104 3.00 -11.62 -0.82
CA ASN A 104 3.62 -12.61 0.05
C ASN A 104 3.12 -12.48 1.49
N ASP A 105 2.90 -11.26 1.96
CA ASP A 105 2.35 -11.01 3.29
C ASP A 105 0.90 -11.51 3.43
N ILE A 106 0.08 -11.37 2.38
CA ILE A 106 -1.28 -11.92 2.35
C ILE A 106 -1.27 -13.46 2.37
N GLN A 107 -0.29 -14.07 1.67
CA GLN A 107 -0.13 -15.53 1.58
C GLN A 107 0.72 -16.14 2.71
N GLU A 108 1.20 -15.32 3.65
CA GLU A 108 2.10 -15.81 4.69
C GLU A 108 1.47 -16.92 5.51
N GLU A 109 2.12 -18.08 5.51
CA GLU A 109 1.77 -19.20 6.38
C GLU A 109 2.37 -19.01 7.77
N LYS A 110 1.65 -19.50 8.76
CA LYS A 110 2.05 -19.36 10.16
C LYS A 110 3.22 -20.30 10.47
N ALA A 111 4.39 -19.72 10.68
CA ALA A 111 5.58 -20.47 11.11
C ALA A 111 5.62 -20.76 12.62
N ASP A 112 4.89 -19.97 13.43
CA ASP A 112 4.80 -20.06 14.88
C ASP A 112 3.36 -19.73 15.30
N GLU A 113 2.76 -20.54 16.17
CA GLU A 113 1.38 -20.33 16.65
C GLU A 113 1.19 -18.98 17.37
N ASN A 114 2.25 -18.43 17.95
CA ASN A 114 2.20 -17.13 18.63
C ASN A 114 2.21 -15.95 17.67
N ARG A 115 2.67 -16.15 16.42
CA ARG A 115 2.68 -15.11 15.41
C ARG A 115 1.28 -14.85 14.88
N ILE A 116 0.93 -13.58 14.70
CA ILE A 116 -0.29 -13.15 14.05
C ILE A 116 0.06 -12.85 12.58
N VAL A 117 -0.58 -13.56 11.66
CA VAL A 117 -0.44 -13.38 10.22
C VAL A 117 -1.72 -12.81 9.61
N PHE A 118 -1.66 -12.39 8.34
CA PHE A 118 -2.80 -11.80 7.64
C PHE A 118 -4.08 -12.64 7.74
N SER A 119 -4.00 -13.95 7.54
CA SER A 119 -5.16 -14.85 7.60
C SER A 119 -5.78 -15.02 9.00
N ASP A 120 -5.04 -14.71 10.07
CA ASP A 120 -5.61 -14.64 11.41
C ASP A 120 -6.52 -13.39 11.58
N ILE A 121 -6.14 -12.27 10.95
CA ILE A 121 -6.85 -10.99 11.05
C ILE A 121 -8.02 -10.95 10.07
N PHE A 122 -7.81 -11.42 8.85
CA PHE A 122 -8.79 -11.44 7.76
C PHE A 122 -9.03 -12.88 7.26
N PRO A 123 -9.69 -13.72 8.05
CA PRO A 123 -9.97 -15.09 7.64
C PRO A 123 -10.87 -15.13 6.41
N GLY A 124 -10.53 -15.97 5.45
CA GLY A 124 -11.26 -16.09 4.19
C GLY A 124 -10.81 -15.14 3.08
N VAL A 125 -9.86 -14.24 3.34
CA VAL A 125 -9.23 -13.40 2.30
C VAL A 125 -7.90 -14.03 1.89
N SER A 126 -7.77 -14.38 0.63
CA SER A 126 -6.57 -15.03 0.08
C SER A 126 -6.34 -14.64 -1.37
N ILE A 127 -5.13 -14.84 -1.85
CA ILE A 127 -4.81 -14.67 -3.28
C ILE A 127 -5.48 -15.79 -4.07
N LYS A 128 -6.11 -15.42 -5.19
CA LYS A 128 -6.78 -16.36 -6.09
C LYS A 128 -5.78 -17.38 -6.65
N HIS A 129 -6.13 -18.65 -6.57
CA HIS A 129 -5.27 -19.71 -7.07
C HIS A 129 -5.01 -19.55 -8.58
N GLY A 130 -3.72 -19.61 -8.97
CA GLY A 130 -3.30 -19.44 -10.36
C GLY A 130 -3.23 -17.99 -10.86
N ASP A 131 -3.64 -17.00 -10.05
CA ASP A 131 -3.66 -15.57 -10.40
C ASP A 131 -2.71 -14.76 -9.52
N GLY A 132 -1.52 -15.28 -9.33
CA GLY A 132 -0.51 -14.69 -8.45
C GLY A 132 0.72 -14.19 -9.20
N ALA A 133 0.56 -13.49 -10.33
CA ALA A 133 1.67 -12.84 -11.02
C ALA A 133 2.35 -11.80 -10.11
N MET A 134 3.58 -11.41 -10.44
CA MET A 134 4.33 -10.50 -9.56
C MET A 134 3.77 -9.09 -9.52
N ASN A 135 3.14 -8.63 -10.59
CA ASN A 135 2.68 -7.25 -10.75
C ASN A 135 1.16 -7.12 -10.95
N LEU A 136 0.44 -8.20 -11.18
CA LEU A 136 -1.01 -8.21 -11.36
C LEU A 136 -1.58 -9.47 -10.71
N TRP A 137 -2.49 -9.30 -9.76
CA TRP A 137 -3.13 -10.42 -9.09
C TRP A 137 -4.51 -10.07 -8.54
N SER A 138 -5.27 -11.09 -8.25
CA SER A 138 -6.62 -11.00 -7.70
C SER A 138 -6.72 -11.73 -6.37
N LEU A 139 -7.68 -11.33 -5.56
CA LEU A 139 -8.15 -12.10 -4.41
C LEU A 139 -9.15 -13.18 -4.85
N GLU A 140 -9.29 -14.23 -4.05
CA GLU A 140 -10.31 -15.25 -4.26
C GLU A 140 -11.70 -14.59 -4.24
N GLY A 141 -12.50 -14.86 -5.29
CA GLY A 141 -13.79 -14.21 -5.51
C GLY A 141 -13.72 -12.78 -6.09
N GLY A 142 -12.52 -12.23 -6.29
CA GLY A 142 -12.29 -10.91 -6.87
C GLY A 142 -11.77 -10.96 -8.30
N PHE A 143 -11.55 -9.76 -8.86
CA PHE A 143 -10.98 -9.58 -10.19
C PHE A 143 -10.09 -8.35 -10.23
N ASN A 144 -8.83 -8.52 -10.66
CA ASN A 144 -7.85 -7.44 -10.80
C ASN A 144 -7.78 -6.53 -9.57
N ASN A 145 -7.60 -7.12 -8.37
CA ASN A 145 -7.56 -6.36 -7.14
C ASN A 145 -6.28 -5.54 -6.97
N TYR A 146 -5.20 -5.92 -7.67
CA TYR A 146 -3.94 -5.23 -7.55
C TYR A 146 -3.16 -5.19 -8.87
N LEU A 147 -2.65 -4.01 -9.21
CA LEU A 147 -1.70 -3.80 -10.30
C LEU A 147 -0.54 -2.91 -9.83
N ALA A 148 0.69 -3.39 -10.00
CA ALA A 148 1.90 -2.58 -9.91
C ALA A 148 2.35 -2.13 -11.30
N THR A 149 2.67 -0.85 -11.47
CA THR A 149 3.10 -0.29 -12.76
C THR A 149 4.22 0.75 -12.59
N SER A 150 4.77 1.19 -13.70
CA SER A 150 5.81 2.22 -13.78
C SER A 150 5.63 3.03 -15.07
N PRO A 151 6.35 4.15 -15.27
CA PRO A 151 6.26 4.94 -16.50
C PRO A 151 6.61 4.19 -17.79
N THR A 152 7.31 3.05 -17.66
CA THR A 152 7.64 2.16 -18.78
C THR A 152 6.71 0.94 -18.89
N GLY A 153 5.83 0.76 -17.91
CA GLY A 153 4.87 -0.33 -17.87
C GLY A 153 3.54 0.03 -18.57
N THR A 154 2.65 -0.95 -18.60
CA THR A 154 1.29 -0.79 -19.13
C THR A 154 0.25 -0.82 -18.02
N ALA A 155 -0.69 0.11 -18.05
CA ALA A 155 -1.83 0.15 -17.14
C ALA A 155 -3.18 0.13 -17.89
N THR A 156 -3.16 -0.20 -19.17
CA THR A 156 -4.36 -0.19 -20.03
C THR A 156 -5.38 -1.23 -19.57
N GLY A 157 -6.65 -0.82 -19.49
CA GLY A 157 -7.75 -1.71 -19.15
C GLY A 157 -7.90 -2.02 -17.65
N PHE A 158 -7.09 -1.41 -16.77
CA PHE A 158 -7.23 -1.53 -15.31
C PHE A 158 -7.96 -0.31 -14.75
N GLY A 159 -8.98 -0.53 -13.92
CA GLY A 159 -9.65 0.51 -13.12
C GLY A 159 -9.19 0.42 -11.66
N ALA A 160 -8.98 1.55 -11.00
CA ALA A 160 -8.51 1.62 -9.63
C ALA A 160 -9.45 2.42 -8.73
N THR A 161 -9.74 1.90 -7.55
CA THR A 161 -10.44 2.61 -6.47
C THR A 161 -9.46 3.33 -5.54
N LEU A 162 -8.19 2.89 -5.54
CA LEU A 162 -7.09 3.52 -4.80
C LEU A 162 -5.83 3.50 -5.66
N LEU A 163 -5.28 4.69 -5.93
CA LEU A 163 -3.97 4.87 -6.53
C LEU A 163 -2.95 5.20 -5.44
N ILE A 164 -1.81 4.51 -5.44
CA ILE A 164 -0.67 4.84 -4.59
C ILE A 164 0.54 5.10 -5.48
N ILE A 165 1.04 6.32 -5.42
CA ILE A 165 2.25 6.73 -6.13
C ILE A 165 3.39 6.77 -5.10
N ASP A 166 4.41 5.94 -5.31
CA ASP A 166 5.54 5.83 -4.40
C ASP A 166 6.85 6.19 -5.12
N ASP A 167 7.43 7.32 -4.75
CA ASP A 167 8.71 7.84 -5.23
C ASP A 167 8.84 7.80 -6.79
N LEU A 168 8.11 8.68 -7.51
CA LEU A 168 8.25 8.82 -8.96
C LEU A 168 9.56 9.47 -9.38
N ILE A 169 10.19 10.22 -8.51
CA ILE A 169 11.50 10.88 -8.71
C ILE A 169 12.54 10.10 -7.91
N LYS A 170 13.53 9.60 -8.61
CA LYS A 170 14.55 8.72 -8.05
C LYS A 170 15.54 9.42 -7.12
N ASN A 171 15.96 10.62 -7.49
CA ASN A 171 17.04 11.34 -6.82
C ASN A 171 17.03 12.84 -7.18
N ALA A 172 17.94 13.61 -6.56
CA ALA A 172 18.08 15.04 -6.81
C ALA A 172 18.42 15.40 -8.26
N GLU A 173 19.12 14.55 -9.01
CA GLU A 173 19.42 14.77 -10.43
C GLU A 173 18.14 14.78 -11.26
N GLU A 174 17.26 13.78 -11.08
CA GLU A 174 15.95 13.75 -11.73
C GLU A 174 15.04 14.89 -11.27
N ALA A 175 15.06 15.24 -9.99
CA ALA A 175 14.27 16.34 -9.42
C ALA A 175 14.65 17.73 -9.99
N ASN A 176 15.91 17.90 -10.41
CA ASN A 176 16.39 19.12 -11.07
C ASN A 176 16.34 19.05 -12.60
N ASN A 177 15.77 18.00 -13.17
CA ASN A 177 15.62 17.81 -14.61
C ASN A 177 14.17 18.05 -15.05
N GLU A 178 13.91 19.24 -15.60
CA GLU A 178 12.56 19.66 -16.03
C GLU A 178 11.90 18.67 -16.99
N LEU A 179 12.65 18.13 -17.95
CA LEU A 179 12.12 17.16 -18.91
C LEU A 179 11.70 15.85 -18.23
N THR A 180 12.42 15.43 -17.20
CA THR A 180 12.06 14.24 -16.42
C THR A 180 10.82 14.50 -15.58
N LYS A 181 10.74 15.66 -14.90
CA LYS A 181 9.54 16.05 -14.13
C LYS A 181 8.31 16.10 -15.03
N GLU A 182 8.42 16.77 -16.20
CA GLU A 182 7.31 16.84 -17.16
C GLU A 182 6.85 15.46 -17.65
N LYS A 183 7.77 14.57 -17.98
CA LYS A 183 7.43 13.19 -18.38
C LYS A 183 6.74 12.40 -17.26
N ARG A 184 7.18 12.54 -16.01
CA ARG A 184 6.54 11.90 -14.85
C ARG A 184 5.14 12.47 -14.62
N TRP A 185 5.00 13.80 -14.72
CA TRP A 185 3.71 14.47 -14.59
C TRP A 185 2.71 14.02 -15.67
N LEU A 186 3.13 13.99 -16.93
CA LEU A 186 2.30 13.51 -18.04
C LEU A 186 1.90 12.04 -17.86
N TRP A 187 2.82 11.19 -17.43
CA TRP A 187 2.46 9.81 -17.14
C TRP A 187 1.44 9.70 -15.99
N PHE A 188 1.60 10.47 -14.93
CA PHE A 188 0.65 10.50 -13.84
C PHE A 188 -0.73 10.99 -14.31
N THR A 189 -0.79 12.13 -15.01
CA THR A 189 -2.07 12.73 -15.44
C THR A 189 -2.76 11.93 -16.54
N ASP A 190 -2.02 11.49 -17.53
CA ASP A 190 -2.61 10.86 -18.73
C ASP A 190 -2.82 9.35 -18.56
N THR A 191 -1.97 8.69 -17.78
CA THR A 191 -2.04 7.24 -17.60
C THR A 191 -2.68 6.87 -16.28
N MET A 192 -2.14 7.34 -15.15
CA MET A 192 -2.59 6.91 -13.83
C MET A 192 -3.96 7.48 -13.46
N LEU A 193 -4.15 8.79 -13.56
CA LEU A 193 -5.44 9.43 -13.22
C LEU A 193 -6.59 8.95 -14.10
N SER A 194 -6.32 8.64 -15.38
CA SER A 194 -7.34 8.09 -16.29
C SER A 194 -7.87 6.71 -15.85
N ARG A 195 -7.19 6.04 -14.91
CA ARG A 195 -7.60 4.74 -14.35
C ARG A 195 -8.39 4.86 -13.06
N LEU A 196 -8.45 6.04 -12.45
CA LEU A 196 -9.18 6.24 -11.22
C LEU A 196 -10.69 6.15 -11.49
N GLU A 197 -11.36 5.25 -10.78
CA GLU A 197 -12.81 5.11 -10.82
C GLU A 197 -13.48 6.25 -10.03
N GLU A 198 -14.76 6.51 -10.29
CA GLU A 198 -15.54 7.51 -9.57
C GLU A 198 -15.51 7.25 -8.05
N GLY A 199 -15.22 8.30 -7.28
CA GLY A 199 -15.05 8.21 -5.82
C GLY A 199 -13.73 7.55 -5.38
N GLY A 200 -12.83 7.25 -6.32
CA GLY A 200 -11.51 6.71 -6.02
C GLY A 200 -10.60 7.70 -5.31
N LYS A 201 -9.58 7.18 -4.63
CA LYS A 201 -8.63 7.94 -3.80
C LYS A 201 -7.22 7.84 -4.33
N ILE A 202 -6.41 8.86 -4.04
CA ILE A 202 -5.01 8.96 -4.45
C ILE A 202 -4.14 9.23 -3.24
N ILE A 203 -3.10 8.42 -3.06
CA ILE A 203 -2.02 8.66 -2.09
C ILE A 203 -0.73 8.88 -2.86
N ILE A 204 -0.09 10.01 -2.64
CA ILE A 204 1.21 10.34 -3.23
C ILE A 204 2.25 10.35 -2.11
N ILE A 205 3.23 9.48 -2.21
CA ILE A 205 4.32 9.33 -1.25
C ILE A 205 5.61 9.76 -1.94
N MET A 206 6.25 10.79 -1.44
CA MET A 206 7.45 11.37 -2.04
C MET A 206 8.53 11.63 -1.00
N THR A 207 9.76 11.44 -1.41
CA THR A 207 10.91 12.07 -0.77
C THR A 207 11.19 13.37 -1.52
N ARG A 208 11.18 14.50 -0.84
CA ARG A 208 11.51 15.79 -1.48
C ARG A 208 13.01 15.89 -1.73
N TRP A 209 13.36 16.08 -2.98
CA TRP A 209 14.73 16.27 -3.44
C TRP A 209 15.02 17.70 -3.88
N ALA A 210 13.98 18.45 -4.25
CA ALA A 210 14.05 19.85 -4.62
C ALA A 210 12.88 20.63 -4.00
N SER A 211 12.89 21.97 -4.13
CA SER A 211 11.82 22.82 -3.60
C SER A 211 10.54 22.78 -4.43
N ASP A 212 10.65 22.32 -5.68
CA ASP A 212 9.63 22.36 -6.71
C ASP A 212 9.35 20.97 -7.34
N ASP A 213 9.80 19.89 -6.67
CA ASP A 213 9.52 18.50 -7.08
C ASP A 213 8.21 17.95 -6.47
#